data_07a1b45e0935120bc69c446d5fc4d0b1
#
_entry.id   07a1b45e0935120bc69c446d5fc4d0b1
#
_cell.length_a   1.000
_cell.length_b   1.000
_cell.length_c   1.000
_cell.angle_alpha   90.00
_cell.angle_beta   90.00
_cell.angle_gamma   90.00
#
_symmetry.space_group_name_H-M   'P 1'
#
loop_
_entity.id
_entity.type
_entity.pdbx_description
1 polymer ?
#
loop_
_entity_poly.entity_id
_entity_poly.type
_entity_poly.pdbx_seq_one_letter_code
_entity_poly.pdbx_strand_id
1 'polypeptide(L)'
;MAYAYTDTFWFSAVEGEVYALSSMFTALVVWLMLKWEENAARPTAMRWIVLIAYLMGLSIGVHILNLLTIPALVMIWFFRRYEMTDPKRYILMMLAALVVSFLILGAINGIIIPYTVALGAAVDTFAVNKLGLPVNAGMLIFVVVVFAALAALLWFTHSRRYRILNGVVLAVTVILVGFGSYAAVAIRANANPPMNSNNPSNPHALLSLLNR
;
A
#
# COMPACT_ATOMS: atom_id res chain seq x y z
N MET A 1 24.24 -1.86 -11.73
CA MET A 1 24.74 -2.63 -12.90
C MET A 1 25.00 -4.10 -12.55
N ALA A 2 25.90 -4.44 -11.59
CA ALA A 2 26.22 -5.85 -11.29
C ALA A 2 24.99 -6.73 -11.02
N TYR A 3 24.03 -6.29 -10.22
CA TYR A 3 22.81 -7.03 -9.90
C TYR A 3 21.98 -7.41 -11.14
N ALA A 4 21.87 -6.51 -12.12
CA ALA A 4 21.11 -6.75 -13.34
C ALA A 4 21.70 -7.84 -14.24
N TYR A 5 22.99 -8.18 -14.06
CA TYR A 5 23.72 -9.19 -14.81
C TYR A 5 23.96 -10.48 -14.00
N THR A 6 23.33 -10.62 -12.82
CA THR A 6 23.38 -11.89 -12.09
C THR A 6 22.42 -12.90 -12.71
N ASP A 7 22.84 -14.17 -12.80
CA ASP A 7 22.03 -15.26 -13.34
C ASP A 7 20.68 -15.37 -12.62
N THR A 8 20.69 -15.28 -11.28
CA THR A 8 19.48 -15.35 -10.44
C THR A 8 18.47 -14.27 -10.81
N PHE A 9 18.91 -13.00 -11.00
CA PHE A 9 18.02 -11.92 -11.38
C PHE A 9 17.49 -12.10 -12.80
N TRP A 10 18.38 -12.52 -13.73
CA TRP A 10 18.03 -12.75 -15.12
C TRP A 10 16.96 -13.85 -15.26
N PHE A 11 17.15 -14.99 -14.60
CA PHE A 11 16.15 -16.07 -14.57
C PHE A 11 14.83 -15.59 -13.99
N SER A 12 14.84 -14.93 -12.83
CA SER A 12 13.61 -14.38 -12.22
C SER A 12 12.89 -13.35 -13.12
N ALA A 13 13.62 -12.64 -13.98
CA ALA A 13 13.04 -11.64 -14.88
C ALA A 13 12.34 -12.28 -16.10
N VAL A 14 12.84 -13.43 -16.58
CA VAL A 14 12.30 -14.11 -17.79
C VAL A 14 11.27 -15.20 -17.47
N GLU A 15 11.22 -15.70 -16.25
CA GLU A 15 10.27 -16.73 -15.81
C GLU A 15 8.81 -16.25 -15.69
N GLY A 16 8.55 -14.94 -15.82
CA GLY A 16 7.22 -14.37 -15.65
C GLY A 16 6.74 -14.33 -14.19
N GLU A 17 7.66 -14.52 -13.26
CA GLU A 17 7.43 -14.45 -11.81
C GLU A 17 7.35 -12.98 -11.30
N VAL A 18 6.74 -12.81 -10.14
CA VAL A 18 6.52 -11.48 -9.53
C VAL A 18 7.79 -10.84 -8.97
N TYR A 19 8.88 -11.58 -8.82
CA TYR A 19 10.09 -11.15 -8.09
C TYR A 19 10.85 -10.02 -8.77
N ALA A 20 10.97 -10.05 -10.10
CA ALA A 20 11.65 -8.97 -10.84
C ALA A 20 10.90 -7.64 -10.70
N LEU A 21 9.57 -7.67 -10.84
CA LEU A 21 8.72 -6.49 -10.67
C LEU A 21 8.73 -6.00 -9.21
N SER A 22 8.71 -6.91 -8.23
CA SER A 22 8.86 -6.59 -6.81
C SER A 22 10.19 -5.92 -6.51
N SER A 23 11.30 -6.43 -7.08
CA SER A 23 12.63 -5.82 -6.95
C SER A 23 12.69 -4.42 -7.53
N MET A 24 12.02 -4.18 -8.67
CA MET A 24 11.89 -2.85 -9.26
C MET A 24 11.16 -1.89 -8.32
N PHE A 25 10.03 -2.30 -7.72
CA PHE A 25 9.31 -1.47 -6.75
C PHE A 25 10.18 -1.15 -5.53
N THR A 26 10.91 -2.14 -5.00
CA THR A 26 11.84 -1.95 -3.88
C THR A 26 12.91 -0.91 -4.23
N ALA A 27 13.57 -1.04 -5.37
CA ALA A 27 14.60 -0.10 -5.81
C ALA A 27 14.03 1.31 -6.01
N LEU A 28 12.83 1.42 -6.62
CA LEU A 28 12.16 2.68 -6.88
C LEU A 28 11.77 3.38 -5.58
N VAL A 29 11.20 2.66 -4.62
CA VAL A 29 10.80 3.20 -3.32
C VAL A 29 12.01 3.70 -2.53
N VAL A 30 13.11 2.93 -2.50
CA VAL A 30 14.36 3.36 -1.86
C VAL A 30 14.93 4.59 -2.55
N TRP A 31 14.98 4.62 -3.88
CA TRP A 31 15.43 5.79 -4.63
C TRP A 31 14.60 7.04 -4.33
N LEU A 32 13.27 6.91 -4.28
CA LEU A 32 12.37 8.02 -3.92
C LEU A 32 12.59 8.50 -2.49
N MET A 33 12.92 7.60 -1.57
CA MET A 33 13.24 7.96 -0.18
C MET A 33 14.53 8.78 -0.10
N LEU A 34 15.55 8.42 -0.87
CA LEU A 34 16.77 9.21 -0.99
C LEU A 34 16.49 10.58 -1.62
N LYS A 35 15.59 10.65 -2.62
CA LYS A 35 15.12 11.93 -3.18
C LYS A 35 14.36 12.77 -2.16
N TRP A 36 13.57 12.14 -1.29
CA TRP A 36 12.94 12.84 -0.17
C TRP A 36 13.99 13.40 0.79
N GLU A 37 14.99 12.61 1.16
CA GLU A 37 16.06 13.02 2.08
C GLU A 37 16.82 14.24 1.55
N GLU A 38 17.25 14.22 0.28
CA GLU A 38 17.91 15.34 -0.38
C GLU A 38 17.06 16.64 -0.35
N ASN A 39 15.74 16.50 -0.41
CA ASN A 39 14.79 17.60 -0.49
C ASN A 39 14.01 17.85 0.80
N ALA A 40 14.35 17.21 1.92
CA ALA A 40 13.56 17.21 3.15
C ALA A 40 13.26 18.60 3.72
N ALA A 41 14.15 19.59 3.48
CA ALA A 41 13.96 20.97 3.90
C ALA A 41 13.03 21.79 2.98
N ARG A 42 12.65 21.26 1.81
CA ARG A 42 11.82 22.00 0.84
C ARG A 42 10.33 21.82 1.15
N PRO A 43 9.48 22.83 0.90
CA PRO A 43 8.03 22.73 1.10
C PRO A 43 7.38 21.58 0.30
N THR A 44 8.00 21.21 -0.82
CA THR A 44 7.51 20.16 -1.73
C THR A 44 7.98 18.76 -1.36
N ALA A 45 8.72 18.57 -0.26
CA ALA A 45 9.27 17.26 0.14
C ALA A 45 8.19 16.18 0.31
N MET A 46 7.00 16.56 0.82
CA MET A 46 5.90 15.63 1.07
C MET A 46 5.46 14.87 -0.20
N ARG A 47 5.64 15.43 -1.38
CA ARG A 47 5.29 14.75 -2.66
C ARG A 47 5.98 13.40 -2.83
N TRP A 48 7.22 13.28 -2.35
CA TRP A 48 7.97 12.02 -2.44
C TRP A 48 7.40 10.95 -1.52
N ILE A 49 7.02 11.34 -0.29
CA ILE A 49 6.36 10.43 0.67
C ILE A 49 5.00 9.97 0.14
N VAL A 50 4.22 10.87 -0.47
CA VAL A 50 2.93 10.51 -1.09
C VAL A 50 3.13 9.53 -2.24
N LEU A 51 4.15 9.76 -3.08
CA LEU A 51 4.48 8.84 -4.18
C LEU A 51 4.96 7.48 -3.67
N ILE A 52 5.79 7.44 -2.61
CA ILE A 52 6.19 6.20 -1.95
C ILE A 52 4.95 5.45 -1.44
N ALA A 53 4.04 6.12 -0.73
CA ALA A 53 2.82 5.51 -0.21
C ALA A 53 1.94 4.92 -1.34
N TYR A 54 1.80 5.63 -2.46
CA TYR A 54 1.10 5.14 -3.65
C TYR A 54 1.75 3.88 -4.23
N LEU A 55 3.08 3.90 -4.42
CA LEU A 55 3.83 2.76 -4.96
C LEU A 55 3.81 1.55 -4.02
N MET A 56 3.82 1.79 -2.69
CA MET A 56 3.62 0.73 -1.71
C MET A 56 2.25 0.07 -1.87
N GLY A 57 1.18 0.89 -2.02
CA GLY A 57 -0.16 0.38 -2.31
C GLY A 57 -0.23 -0.42 -3.62
N LEU A 58 0.39 0.09 -4.69
CA LEU A 58 0.44 -0.57 -5.99
C LEU A 58 1.21 -1.90 -5.93
N SER A 59 2.32 -1.93 -5.20
CA SER A 59 3.17 -3.12 -5.08
C SER A 59 2.52 -4.27 -4.31
N ILE A 60 1.54 -4.00 -3.46
CA ILE A 60 0.76 -5.04 -2.76
C ILE A 60 0.03 -5.93 -3.76
N GLY A 61 -0.45 -5.35 -4.87
CA GLY A 61 -1.06 -6.10 -5.97
C GLY A 61 -0.09 -7.00 -6.74
N VAL A 62 1.22 -6.80 -6.57
CA VAL A 62 2.27 -7.60 -7.19
C VAL A 62 2.86 -8.60 -6.19
N HIS A 63 3.44 -8.08 -5.11
CA HIS A 63 4.04 -8.91 -4.06
C HIS A 63 4.20 -8.13 -2.75
N ILE A 64 3.80 -8.75 -1.64
CA ILE A 64 3.83 -8.15 -0.30
C ILE A 64 5.26 -7.86 0.22
N LEU A 65 6.28 -8.53 -0.34
CA LEU A 65 7.69 -8.37 0.08
C LEU A 65 8.17 -6.93 0.01
N ASN A 66 7.64 -6.10 -0.89
CA ASN A 66 8.04 -4.70 -0.95
C ASN A 66 7.75 -3.93 0.34
N LEU A 67 6.75 -4.35 1.12
CA LEU A 67 6.45 -3.74 2.41
C LEU A 67 7.59 -3.92 3.44
N LEU A 68 8.47 -4.91 3.26
CA LEU A 68 9.66 -5.09 4.10
C LEU A 68 10.68 -3.95 3.97
N THR A 69 10.53 -3.06 2.99
CA THR A 69 11.33 -1.83 2.90
C THR A 69 10.93 -0.77 3.93
N ILE A 70 9.73 -0.85 4.52
CA ILE A 70 9.21 0.13 5.48
C ILE A 70 10.17 0.40 6.64
N PRO A 71 10.80 -0.60 7.30
CA PRO A 71 11.77 -0.32 8.35
C PRO A 71 12.93 0.56 7.90
N ALA A 72 13.47 0.32 6.71
CA ALA A 72 14.55 1.14 6.15
C ALA A 72 14.08 2.58 5.86
N LEU A 73 12.88 2.74 5.29
CA LEU A 73 12.30 4.06 5.03
C LEU A 73 12.06 4.86 6.31
N VAL A 74 11.51 4.20 7.33
CA VAL A 74 11.27 4.83 8.64
C VAL A 74 12.58 5.21 9.31
N MET A 75 13.62 4.35 9.24
CA MET A 75 14.95 4.68 9.78
C MET A 75 15.55 5.91 9.09
N ILE A 76 15.52 5.99 7.75
CA ILE A 76 16.00 7.16 7.01
C ILE A 76 15.27 8.42 7.47
N TRP A 77 13.94 8.32 7.64
CA TRP A 77 13.14 9.46 8.12
C TRP A 77 13.54 9.90 9.53
N PHE A 78 13.74 8.96 10.47
CA PHE A 78 14.15 9.26 11.85
C PHE A 78 15.54 9.90 11.88
N PHE A 79 16.54 9.32 11.20
CA PHE A 79 17.90 9.86 11.15
C PHE A 79 17.98 11.24 10.48
N ARG A 80 17.12 11.50 9.51
CA ARG A 80 17.04 12.82 8.88
C ARG A 80 16.36 13.88 9.78
N ARG A 81 15.44 13.46 10.64
CA ARG A 81 14.63 14.35 11.48
C ARG A 81 15.28 14.69 12.81
N TYR A 82 16.04 13.77 13.38
CA TYR A 82 16.60 13.90 14.72
C TYR A 82 18.12 13.83 14.69
N GLU A 83 18.78 14.81 15.37
CA GLU A 83 20.23 14.80 15.53
C GLU A 83 20.65 13.75 16.55
N MET A 84 21.68 12.96 16.20
CA MET A 84 22.22 11.88 17.01
C MET A 84 23.50 12.33 17.70
N THR A 85 23.35 12.89 18.89
CA THR A 85 24.48 13.44 19.67
C THR A 85 25.07 12.49 20.70
N ASP A 86 24.33 11.41 21.08
CA ASP A 86 24.71 10.47 22.14
C ASP A 86 24.38 9.02 21.68
N PRO A 87 25.27 8.03 21.95
CA PRO A 87 25.03 6.62 21.63
C PRO A 87 23.71 6.05 22.23
N LYS A 88 23.32 6.46 23.43
CA LYS A 88 22.07 6.03 24.04
C LYS A 88 20.86 6.53 23.26
N ARG A 89 20.92 7.79 22.82
CA ARG A 89 19.87 8.41 22.00
C ARG A 89 19.76 7.73 20.63
N TYR A 90 20.90 7.36 20.05
CA TYR A 90 20.94 6.59 18.80
C TYR A 90 20.21 5.25 18.93
N ILE A 91 20.51 4.46 19.96
CA ILE A 91 19.85 3.17 20.21
C ILE A 91 18.36 3.36 20.45
N LEU A 92 17.96 4.33 21.27
CA LEU A 92 16.56 4.62 21.55
C LEU A 92 15.79 4.99 20.28
N MET A 93 16.37 5.83 19.42
CA MET A 93 15.75 6.22 18.15
C MET A 93 15.65 5.06 17.16
N MET A 94 16.64 4.19 17.11
CA MET A 94 16.60 2.97 16.31
C MET A 94 15.48 2.02 16.77
N LEU A 95 15.35 1.83 18.07
CA LEU A 95 14.24 1.04 18.64
C LEU A 95 12.88 1.66 18.36
N ALA A 96 12.75 2.99 18.52
CA ALA A 96 11.52 3.71 18.19
C ALA A 96 11.18 3.58 16.70
N ALA A 97 12.17 3.69 15.80
CA ALA A 97 11.96 3.51 14.37
C ALA A 97 11.48 2.09 14.02
N LEU A 98 12.04 1.06 14.68
CA LEU A 98 11.57 -0.32 14.54
C LEU A 98 10.12 -0.48 15.00
N VAL A 99 9.78 0.02 16.18
CA VAL A 99 8.40 -0.05 16.71
C VAL A 99 7.43 0.64 15.75
N VAL A 100 7.74 1.85 15.29
CA VAL A 100 6.90 2.57 14.32
C VAL A 100 6.78 1.79 13.01
N SER A 101 7.85 1.17 12.54
CA SER A 101 7.83 0.32 11.33
C SER A 101 6.87 -0.86 11.48
N PHE A 102 6.92 -1.56 12.61
CA PHE A 102 6.01 -2.69 12.88
C PHE A 102 4.56 -2.23 13.02
N LEU A 103 4.31 -1.05 13.61
CA LEU A 103 2.97 -0.48 13.68
C LEU A 103 2.43 -0.14 12.28
N ILE A 104 3.25 0.45 11.41
CA ILE A 104 2.86 0.75 10.02
C ILE A 104 2.60 -0.53 9.23
N LEU A 105 3.51 -1.52 9.33
CA LEU A 105 3.34 -2.83 8.68
C LEU A 105 2.07 -3.53 9.16
N GLY A 106 1.85 -3.56 10.48
CA GLY A 106 0.65 -4.14 11.09
C GLY A 106 -0.63 -3.42 10.66
N ALA A 107 -0.60 -2.09 10.58
CA ALA A 107 -1.74 -1.30 10.11
C ALA A 107 -2.07 -1.59 8.64
N ILE A 108 -1.07 -1.66 7.76
CA ILE A 108 -1.30 -1.93 6.34
C ILE A 108 -1.80 -3.36 6.13
N ASN A 109 -1.05 -4.37 6.63
CA ASN A 109 -1.34 -5.78 6.37
C ASN A 109 -2.47 -6.35 7.22
N GLY A 110 -2.61 -5.89 8.47
CA GLY A 110 -3.58 -6.44 9.42
C GLY A 110 -4.90 -5.69 9.46
N ILE A 111 -4.91 -4.41 9.05
CA ILE A 111 -6.10 -3.57 9.16
C ILE A 111 -6.53 -3.03 7.79
N ILE A 112 -5.72 -2.19 7.14
CA ILE A 112 -6.17 -1.42 5.98
C ILE A 112 -6.61 -2.35 4.85
N ILE A 113 -5.77 -3.29 4.45
CA ILE A 113 -6.03 -4.16 3.30
C ILE A 113 -7.13 -5.19 3.59
N PRO A 114 -7.03 -6.06 4.64
CA PRO A 114 -8.02 -7.10 4.87
C PRO A 114 -9.41 -6.53 5.18
N TYR A 115 -9.48 -5.49 6.03
CA TYR A 115 -10.77 -4.92 6.39
C TYR A 115 -11.41 -4.14 5.25
N THR A 116 -10.63 -3.52 4.36
CA THR A 116 -11.21 -2.86 3.17
C THR A 116 -11.93 -3.89 2.30
N VAL A 117 -11.31 -5.05 2.04
CA VAL A 117 -11.93 -6.09 1.23
C VAL A 117 -13.07 -6.79 1.99
N ALA A 118 -12.89 -7.06 3.29
CA ALA A 118 -13.92 -7.70 4.12
C ALA A 118 -15.20 -6.85 4.26
N LEU A 119 -15.03 -5.55 4.49
CA LEU A 119 -16.18 -4.63 4.55
C LEU A 119 -16.87 -4.50 3.19
N GLY A 120 -16.07 -4.42 2.10
CA GLY A 120 -16.63 -4.44 0.75
C GLY A 120 -17.42 -5.71 0.47
N ALA A 121 -16.92 -6.88 0.88
CA ALA A 121 -17.63 -8.16 0.75
C ALA A 121 -18.93 -8.20 1.60
N ALA A 122 -18.91 -7.65 2.81
CA ALA A 122 -20.10 -7.56 3.65
C ALA A 122 -21.17 -6.65 3.04
N VAL A 123 -20.75 -5.50 2.49
CA VAL A 123 -21.66 -4.57 1.78
C VAL A 123 -22.23 -5.23 0.52
N ASP A 124 -21.41 -5.97 -0.22
CA ASP A 124 -21.90 -6.70 -1.40
C ASP A 124 -22.93 -7.76 -1.03
N THR A 125 -22.66 -8.54 0.03
CA THR A 125 -23.62 -9.53 0.56
C THR A 125 -24.95 -8.88 0.96
N PHE A 126 -24.88 -7.74 1.64
CA PHE A 126 -26.08 -6.98 2.00
C PHE A 126 -26.84 -6.48 0.76
N ALA A 127 -26.12 -5.91 -0.22
CA ALA A 127 -26.69 -5.39 -1.45
C ALA A 127 -27.39 -6.48 -2.28
N VAL A 128 -26.77 -7.66 -2.40
CA VAL A 128 -27.37 -8.80 -3.11
C VAL A 128 -28.58 -9.35 -2.37
N ASN A 129 -28.45 -9.65 -1.06
CA ASN A 129 -29.47 -10.38 -0.30
C ASN A 129 -30.68 -9.52 0.12
N LYS A 130 -30.47 -8.21 0.35
CA LYS A 130 -31.53 -7.32 0.84
C LYS A 130 -32.07 -6.37 -0.22
N LEU A 131 -31.22 -5.96 -1.17
CA LEU A 131 -31.60 -4.98 -2.21
C LEU A 131 -31.81 -5.64 -3.58
N GLY A 132 -31.50 -6.95 -3.73
CA GLY A 132 -31.66 -7.65 -5.00
C GLY A 132 -30.69 -7.16 -6.10
N LEU A 133 -29.59 -6.51 -5.72
CA LEU A 133 -28.61 -5.99 -6.68
C LEU A 133 -27.73 -7.14 -7.23
N PRO A 134 -27.19 -6.99 -8.43
CA PRO A 134 -26.25 -7.98 -8.98
C PRO A 134 -24.98 -8.09 -8.13
N VAL A 135 -24.34 -9.26 -8.17
CA VAL A 135 -23.04 -9.53 -7.52
C VAL A 135 -22.02 -8.49 -7.96
N ASN A 136 -21.17 -8.08 -7.04
CA ASN A 136 -20.15 -7.00 -7.18
C ASN A 136 -20.72 -5.56 -7.17
N ALA A 137 -22.03 -5.34 -7.25
CA ALA A 137 -22.62 -3.99 -7.20
C ALA A 137 -22.40 -3.34 -5.83
N GLY A 138 -22.56 -4.10 -4.74
CA GLY A 138 -22.30 -3.63 -3.38
C GLY A 138 -20.85 -3.25 -3.15
N MET A 139 -19.91 -4.00 -3.72
CA MET A 139 -18.48 -3.65 -3.68
C MET A 139 -18.18 -2.33 -4.39
N LEU A 140 -18.79 -2.09 -5.56
CA LEU A 140 -18.66 -0.81 -6.27
C LEU A 140 -19.21 0.36 -5.44
N ILE A 141 -20.40 0.20 -4.85
CA ILE A 141 -20.99 1.21 -3.96
C ILE A 141 -20.06 1.49 -2.78
N PHE A 142 -19.51 0.43 -2.15
CA PHE A 142 -18.58 0.56 -1.04
C PHE A 142 -17.33 1.38 -1.44
N VAL A 143 -16.71 1.07 -2.57
CA VAL A 143 -15.52 1.79 -3.07
C VAL A 143 -15.83 3.26 -3.28
N VAL A 144 -16.94 3.60 -3.93
CA VAL A 144 -17.36 5.00 -4.17
C VAL A 144 -17.59 5.72 -2.84
N VAL A 145 -18.29 5.11 -1.89
CA VAL A 145 -18.57 5.69 -0.57
C VAL A 145 -17.28 5.92 0.22
N VAL A 146 -16.35 4.94 0.23
CA VAL A 146 -15.07 5.06 0.94
C VAL A 146 -14.25 6.20 0.35
N PHE A 147 -14.10 6.28 -0.98
CA PHE A 147 -13.33 7.37 -1.59
C PHE A 147 -13.99 8.74 -1.43
N ALA A 148 -15.31 8.82 -1.46
CA ALA A 148 -16.04 10.05 -1.15
C ALA A 148 -15.81 10.49 0.31
N ALA A 149 -15.85 9.55 1.27
CA ALA A 149 -15.58 9.81 2.68
C ALA A 149 -14.13 10.26 2.91
N LEU A 150 -13.15 9.60 2.25
CA LEU A 150 -11.74 10.00 2.31
C LEU A 150 -11.51 11.39 1.71
N ALA A 151 -12.14 11.71 0.59
CA ALA A 151 -12.08 13.03 -0.03
C ALA A 151 -12.67 14.12 0.91
N ALA A 152 -13.82 13.85 1.52
CA ALA A 152 -14.44 14.73 2.50
C ALA A 152 -13.55 14.93 3.74
N LEU A 153 -12.93 13.84 4.23
CA LEU A 153 -12.01 13.88 5.38
C LEU A 153 -10.73 14.65 5.04
N LEU A 154 -10.18 14.48 3.84
CA LEU A 154 -9.03 15.27 3.35
C LEU A 154 -9.38 16.76 3.29
N TRP A 155 -10.53 17.10 2.74
CA TRP A 155 -10.99 18.48 2.68
C TRP A 155 -11.19 19.08 4.10
N PHE A 156 -11.83 18.33 5.00
CA PHE A 156 -12.03 18.76 6.39
C PHE A 156 -10.70 18.97 7.12
N THR A 157 -9.79 17.99 7.07
CA THR A 157 -8.50 18.08 7.76
C THR A 157 -7.60 19.16 7.18
N HIS A 158 -7.67 19.40 5.87
CA HIS A 158 -6.99 20.50 5.20
C HIS A 158 -7.54 21.86 5.65
N SER A 159 -8.87 22.02 5.63
CA SER A 159 -9.56 23.27 6.03
C SER A 159 -9.31 23.62 7.50
N ARG A 160 -9.24 22.60 8.38
CA ARG A 160 -8.94 22.76 9.80
C ARG A 160 -7.45 22.86 10.12
N ARG A 161 -6.58 22.76 9.10
CA ARG A 161 -5.12 22.79 9.23
C ARG A 161 -4.54 21.72 10.15
N TYR A 162 -5.18 20.56 10.25
CA TYR A 162 -4.69 19.40 10.98
C TYR A 162 -3.59 18.67 10.17
N ARG A 163 -2.39 19.26 10.11
CA ARG A 163 -1.31 18.83 9.20
C ARG A 163 -0.95 17.36 9.31
N ILE A 164 -0.80 16.84 10.53
CA ILE A 164 -0.43 15.43 10.76
C ILE A 164 -1.56 14.52 10.30
N LEU A 165 -2.80 14.79 10.75
CA LEU A 165 -3.95 13.98 10.38
C LEU A 165 -4.20 14.00 8.87
N ASN A 166 -4.08 15.18 8.24
CA ASN A 166 -4.20 15.31 6.79
C ASN A 166 -3.15 14.45 6.05
N GLY A 167 -1.89 14.46 6.52
CA GLY A 167 -0.82 13.64 5.97
C GLY A 167 -1.11 12.14 6.10
N VAL A 168 -1.63 11.68 7.26
CA VAL A 168 -2.01 10.28 7.49
C VAL A 168 -3.17 9.89 6.57
N VAL A 169 -4.24 10.70 6.52
CA VAL A 169 -5.40 10.42 5.64
C VAL A 169 -4.97 10.38 4.17
N LEU A 170 -4.09 11.29 3.75
CA LEU A 170 -3.55 11.31 2.40
C LEU A 170 -2.75 10.04 2.10
N ALA A 171 -1.87 9.61 3.02
CA ALA A 171 -1.11 8.37 2.86
C ALA A 171 -2.02 7.14 2.74
N VAL A 172 -3.03 7.00 3.61
CA VAL A 172 -4.03 5.93 3.53
C VAL A 172 -4.77 5.98 2.19
N THR A 173 -5.22 7.17 1.78
CA THR A 173 -5.94 7.34 0.51
C THR A 173 -5.12 6.88 -0.68
N VAL A 174 -3.85 7.31 -0.79
CA VAL A 174 -3.02 6.93 -1.94
C VAL A 174 -2.58 5.46 -1.90
N ILE A 175 -2.41 4.86 -0.70
CA ILE A 175 -2.21 3.41 -0.56
C ILE A 175 -3.42 2.66 -1.11
N LEU A 176 -4.64 3.06 -0.75
CA LEU A 176 -5.87 2.42 -1.24
C LEU A 176 -6.06 2.64 -2.76
N VAL A 177 -5.69 3.81 -3.30
CA VAL A 177 -5.67 4.04 -4.75
C VAL A 177 -4.71 3.07 -5.45
N GLY A 178 -3.49 2.93 -4.92
CA GLY A 178 -2.49 1.99 -5.45
C GLY A 178 -2.98 0.54 -5.35
N PHE A 179 -3.49 0.14 -4.18
CA PHE A 179 -4.07 -1.19 -3.94
C PHE A 179 -5.29 -1.46 -4.83
N GLY A 180 -6.01 -0.43 -5.26
CA GLY A 180 -7.12 -0.55 -6.21
C GLY A 180 -6.75 -1.26 -7.52
N SER A 181 -5.47 -1.28 -7.91
CA SER A 181 -4.97 -2.08 -9.03
C SER A 181 -5.24 -3.58 -8.86
N TYR A 182 -5.35 -4.06 -7.61
CA TYR A 182 -5.70 -5.45 -7.30
C TYR A 182 -7.11 -5.84 -7.79
N ALA A 183 -7.98 -4.87 -8.04
CA ALA A 183 -9.29 -5.11 -8.67
C ALA A 183 -9.16 -5.74 -10.08
N ALA A 184 -8.01 -5.54 -10.76
CA ALA A 184 -7.73 -6.18 -12.05
C ALA A 184 -7.79 -7.72 -11.94
N VAL A 185 -7.45 -8.30 -10.79
CA VAL A 185 -7.55 -9.74 -10.54
C VAL A 185 -9.00 -10.21 -10.62
N ALA A 186 -9.92 -9.49 -9.95
CA ALA A 186 -11.36 -9.80 -9.98
C ALA A 186 -11.97 -9.55 -11.37
N ILE A 187 -11.60 -8.47 -12.04
CA ILE A 187 -12.06 -8.15 -13.40
C ILE A 187 -11.63 -9.26 -14.37
N ARG A 188 -10.36 -9.70 -14.28
CA ARG A 188 -9.84 -10.79 -15.12
C ARG A 188 -10.51 -12.12 -14.82
N ALA A 189 -10.78 -12.43 -13.54
CA ALA A 189 -11.50 -13.65 -13.15
C ALA A 189 -12.92 -13.71 -13.74
N ASN A 190 -13.62 -12.58 -13.78
CA ASN A 190 -14.95 -12.47 -14.38
C ASN A 190 -14.93 -12.64 -15.93
N ALA A 191 -13.79 -12.44 -16.58
CA ALA A 191 -13.63 -12.71 -18.01
C ALA A 191 -13.43 -14.20 -18.35
N ASN A 192 -13.47 -15.10 -17.35
CA ASN A 192 -13.30 -16.54 -17.48
C ASN A 192 -12.08 -16.96 -18.30
N PRO A 193 -10.84 -16.55 -17.93
CA PRO A 193 -9.65 -16.92 -18.65
C PRO A 193 -9.41 -18.43 -18.55
N PRO A 194 -8.67 -19.05 -19.50
CA PRO A 194 -8.37 -20.49 -19.49
C PRO A 194 -7.70 -20.98 -18.19
N MET A 195 -6.90 -20.10 -17.54
CA MET A 195 -6.33 -20.33 -16.22
C MET A 195 -6.91 -19.31 -15.24
N ASN A 196 -7.79 -19.76 -14.36
CA ASN A 196 -8.46 -18.95 -13.35
C ASN A 196 -8.30 -19.57 -11.96
N SER A 197 -7.08 -19.55 -11.44
CA SER A 197 -6.76 -20.10 -10.12
C SER A 197 -7.55 -19.38 -9.03
N ASN A 198 -8.24 -20.17 -8.18
CA ASN A 198 -9.09 -19.71 -7.08
C ASN A 198 -10.33 -18.86 -7.48
N ASN A 199 -10.53 -18.60 -8.75
CA ASN A 199 -11.65 -17.83 -9.31
C ASN A 199 -12.12 -16.64 -8.43
N PRO A 200 -11.28 -15.61 -8.21
CA PRO A 200 -11.59 -14.46 -7.36
C PRO A 200 -12.56 -13.48 -8.04
N SER A 201 -13.66 -14.00 -8.59
CA SER A 201 -14.65 -13.24 -9.37
C SER A 201 -15.61 -12.40 -8.52
N ASN A 202 -15.62 -12.61 -7.22
CA ASN A 202 -16.46 -11.88 -6.27
C ASN A 202 -15.66 -11.46 -5.02
N PRO A 203 -16.17 -10.50 -4.20
CA PRO A 203 -15.42 -9.97 -3.07
C PRO A 203 -15.05 -11.00 -2.01
N HIS A 204 -15.87 -12.04 -1.79
CA HIS A 204 -15.54 -13.11 -0.83
C HIS A 204 -14.43 -14.02 -1.31
N ALA A 205 -14.43 -14.38 -2.59
CA ALA A 205 -13.36 -15.16 -3.18
C ALA A 205 -12.04 -14.37 -3.22
N LEU A 206 -12.12 -13.05 -3.47
CA LEU A 206 -10.98 -12.14 -3.38
C LEU A 206 -10.44 -12.04 -1.96
N LEU A 207 -11.30 -11.95 -0.94
CA LEU A 207 -10.90 -11.96 0.47
C LEU A 207 -10.23 -13.29 0.85
N SER A 208 -10.78 -14.41 0.40
CA SER A 208 -10.19 -15.75 0.61
C SER A 208 -8.81 -15.88 -0.04
N LEU A 209 -8.59 -15.24 -1.18
CA LEU A 209 -7.29 -15.21 -1.85
C LEU A 209 -6.25 -14.39 -1.05
N LEU A 210 -6.67 -13.25 -0.46
CA LEU A 210 -5.80 -12.40 0.34
C LEU A 210 -5.41 -13.01 1.70
N ASN A 211 -6.23 -13.91 2.23
CA ASN A 211 -6.02 -14.54 3.55
C ASN A 211 -5.20 -15.85 3.48
N ARG A 212 -4.63 -16.17 2.33
CA ARG A 212 -3.74 -17.33 2.13
C ARG A 212 -2.30 -16.94 2.30
#